data_2e1d5c1b00cd24e69d371a0522d7fc5b
#
_entry.id   2e1d5c1b00cd24e69d371a0522d7fc5b
#
_cell.length_a   1.000
_cell.length_b   1.000
_cell.length_c   1.000
_cell.angle_alpha   90.00
_cell.angle_beta   90.00
_cell.angle_gamma   90.00
#
_symmetry.space_group_name_H-M   'P 1'
#
loop_
_entity.id
_entity.type
_entity.pdbx_description
1 polymer ?
#
loop_
_entity_poly.entity_id
_entity_poly.type
_entity_poly.pdbx_seq_one_letter_code
_entity_poly.pdbx_strand_id
1 'polypeptide(L)'
;MNTMNTETLYFHFLQMVQSVNTLPAGVVLSPVEALLLEEVFLKEQAHEPLTVTEAIELKHLASPSTLHRKLIRLRTMALLNFEHHDKDQRTKYLVLTPTALAHFRALGQAMQKTMTMHTGTA
;
A
#
# COMPACT_ATOMS: atom_id res chain seq x y z
N MET A 1 23.78 13.87 23.16
CA MET A 1 23.44 13.61 22.51
C MET A 1 23.21 12.62 21.98
N ASN A 2 22.50 12.26 21.81
CA ASN A 2 22.15 11.30 21.40
C ASN A 2 21.93 11.15 20.18
N THR A 3 22.67 10.83 19.47
CA THR A 3 22.43 10.56 18.16
C THR A 3 21.99 9.20 18.02
N MET A 4 20.78 9.04 17.71
CA MET A 4 20.25 7.77 17.37
C MET A 4 20.86 7.37 16.08
N ASN A 5 21.41 6.18 15.95
CA ASN A 5 21.90 5.72 14.66
C ASN A 5 20.72 5.36 13.75
N THR A 6 21.00 5.27 12.46
CA THR A 6 19.95 5.06 11.46
C THR A 6 19.33 3.67 11.58
N GLU A 7 20.08 2.67 11.99
CA GLU A 7 19.53 1.33 12.20
C GLU A 7 18.51 1.33 13.31
N THR A 8 18.77 2.03 14.41
CA THR A 8 17.84 2.12 15.53
C THR A 8 16.57 2.86 15.13
N LEU A 9 16.71 3.90 14.32
CA LEU A 9 15.55 4.62 13.78
C LEU A 9 14.65 3.67 12.99
N TYR A 10 15.24 2.87 12.09
CA TYR A 10 14.50 1.93 11.28
C TYR A 10 13.86 0.83 12.13
N PHE A 11 14.58 0.34 13.14
CA PHE A 11 14.05 -0.64 14.08
C PHE A 11 12.78 -0.13 14.76
N HIS A 12 12.81 1.09 15.26
CA HIS A 12 11.64 1.68 15.92
C HIS A 12 10.50 1.90 14.93
N PHE A 13 10.82 2.29 13.69
CA PHE A 13 9.82 2.41 12.65
C PHE A 13 9.13 1.06 12.37
N LEU A 14 9.92 0.00 12.26
CA LEU A 14 9.34 -1.33 12.03
C LEU A 14 8.44 -1.76 13.17
N GLN A 15 8.81 -1.47 14.41
CA GLN A 15 7.97 -1.76 15.56
C GLN A 15 6.63 -0.99 15.47
N MET A 16 6.68 0.26 15.06
CA MET A 16 5.47 1.07 14.88
C MET A 16 4.59 0.52 13.78
N VAL A 17 5.20 0.14 12.66
CA VAL A 17 4.48 -0.44 11.53
C VAL A 17 3.77 -1.75 11.94
N GLN A 18 4.45 -2.59 12.70
CA GLN A 18 3.87 -3.86 13.14
C GLN A 18 2.70 -3.67 14.08
N SER A 19 2.61 -2.53 14.74
CA SER A 19 1.47 -2.22 15.60
C SER A 19 0.26 -1.70 14.84
N VAL A 20 0.44 -1.36 13.57
CA VAL A 20 -0.67 -0.87 12.73
C VAL A 20 -1.59 -2.03 12.40
N ASN A 21 -2.86 -1.90 12.75
CA ASN A 21 -3.86 -2.94 12.52
C ASN A 21 -5.11 -2.30 11.94
N THR A 22 -5.00 -1.88 10.70
CA THR A 22 -6.06 -1.15 10.00
C THR A 22 -6.69 -1.94 8.86
N LEU A 23 -6.15 -3.13 8.56
CA LEU A 23 -6.77 -4.00 7.57
C LEU A 23 -7.98 -4.68 8.18
N PRO A 24 -8.97 -5.07 7.34
CA PRO A 24 -10.14 -5.79 7.85
C PRO A 24 -9.75 -7.04 8.63
N ALA A 25 -10.60 -7.43 9.58
CA ALA A 25 -10.32 -8.57 10.45
C ALA A 25 -10.07 -9.83 9.62
N GLY A 26 -9.00 -10.56 9.95
CA GLY A 26 -8.65 -11.79 9.27
C GLY A 26 -7.91 -11.61 7.95
N VAL A 27 -7.69 -10.37 7.52
CA VAL A 27 -6.96 -10.11 6.28
C VAL A 27 -5.46 -10.05 6.57
N VAL A 28 -4.73 -10.95 5.91
CA VAL A 28 -3.26 -10.93 5.94
C VAL A 28 -2.82 -10.89 4.48
N LEU A 29 -2.08 -9.85 4.12
CA LEU A 29 -1.60 -9.70 2.75
C LEU A 29 -0.36 -10.54 2.52
N SER A 30 -0.31 -11.26 1.39
CA SER A 30 0.92 -11.89 0.94
C SER A 30 1.89 -10.80 0.50
N PRO A 31 3.21 -11.11 0.41
CA PRO A 31 4.17 -10.12 -0.08
C PRO A 31 3.81 -9.52 -1.44
N VAL A 32 3.33 -10.33 -2.38
CA VAL A 32 2.94 -9.84 -3.70
C VAL A 32 1.74 -8.91 -3.60
N GLU A 33 0.76 -9.26 -2.75
CA GLU A 33 -0.42 -8.41 -2.54
C GLU A 33 -0.02 -7.06 -1.94
N ALA A 34 0.87 -7.08 -0.96
CA ALA A 34 1.34 -5.84 -0.33
C ALA A 34 2.06 -4.95 -1.34
N LEU A 35 2.92 -5.55 -2.18
CA LEU A 35 3.65 -4.80 -3.20
C LEU A 35 2.72 -4.25 -4.28
N LEU A 36 1.71 -5.01 -4.69
CA LEU A 36 0.71 -4.53 -5.63
C LEU A 36 -0.06 -3.34 -5.08
N LEU A 37 -0.49 -3.44 -3.84
CA LEU A 37 -1.25 -2.36 -3.21
C LEU A 37 -0.38 -1.10 -3.11
N GLU A 38 0.89 -1.25 -2.75
CA GLU A 38 1.83 -0.13 -2.72
C GLU A 38 2.03 0.49 -4.09
N GLU A 39 2.11 -0.34 -5.12
CA GLU A 39 2.29 0.17 -6.49
C GLU A 39 1.09 1.04 -6.92
N VAL A 40 -0.12 0.59 -6.58
CA VAL A 40 -1.33 1.36 -6.86
C VAL A 40 -1.28 2.69 -6.10
N PHE A 41 -0.88 2.66 -4.84
CA PHE A 41 -0.77 3.86 -4.02
C PHE A 41 0.25 4.84 -4.62
N LEU A 42 1.43 4.34 -5.01
CA LEU A 42 2.47 5.18 -5.62
C LEU A 42 1.97 5.85 -6.89
N LYS A 43 1.25 5.11 -7.73
CA LYS A 43 0.73 5.65 -8.98
C LYS A 43 -0.37 6.68 -8.75
N GLU A 44 -1.24 6.44 -7.76
CA GLU A 44 -2.26 7.42 -7.43
C GLU A 44 -1.64 8.72 -6.92
N GLN A 45 -0.60 8.62 -6.10
CA GLN A 45 0.09 9.81 -5.60
C GLN A 45 0.77 10.58 -6.72
N ALA A 46 1.19 9.90 -7.77
CA ALA A 46 1.82 10.53 -8.93
C ALA A 46 0.78 11.05 -9.95
N HIS A 47 -0.50 10.88 -9.67
CA HIS A 47 -1.60 11.26 -10.58
C HIS A 47 -1.52 10.49 -11.91
N GLU A 48 -1.03 9.26 -11.85
CA GLU A 48 -0.91 8.37 -13.01
C GLU A 48 -1.55 7.03 -12.65
N PRO A 49 -2.88 6.98 -12.53
CA PRO A 49 -3.55 5.77 -12.05
C PRO A 49 -3.20 4.55 -12.91
N LEU A 50 -3.01 3.44 -12.23
CA LEU A 50 -2.60 2.20 -12.85
C LEU A 50 -3.83 1.46 -13.39
N THR A 51 -3.74 0.95 -14.61
CA THR A 51 -4.81 0.12 -15.16
C THR A 51 -4.60 -1.34 -14.75
N VAL A 52 -5.66 -2.13 -14.86
CA VAL A 52 -5.56 -3.57 -14.60
C VAL A 52 -4.52 -4.21 -15.53
N THR A 53 -4.54 -3.85 -16.81
CA THR A 53 -3.60 -4.37 -17.81
C THR A 53 -2.16 -4.05 -17.43
N GLU A 54 -1.90 -2.81 -17.04
CA GLU A 54 -0.56 -2.40 -16.63
C GLU A 54 -0.09 -3.15 -15.38
N ALA A 55 -1.01 -3.37 -14.44
CA ALA A 55 -0.67 -4.05 -13.19
C ALA A 55 -0.27 -5.50 -13.42
N ILE A 56 -0.97 -6.22 -14.30
CA ILE A 56 -0.65 -7.62 -14.56
C ILE A 56 0.63 -7.78 -15.38
N GLU A 57 1.19 -6.67 -15.89
CA GLU A 57 2.46 -6.67 -16.60
C GLU A 57 3.65 -6.29 -15.74
N LEU A 58 3.46 -6.14 -14.44
CA LEU A 58 4.55 -5.85 -13.51
C LEU A 58 5.35 -7.12 -13.23
N LYS A 59 6.11 -7.54 -14.24
CA LYS A 59 6.78 -8.85 -14.24
C LYS A 59 7.76 -9.05 -13.10
N HIS A 60 8.28 -7.94 -12.57
CA HIS A 60 9.21 -8.02 -11.45
C HIS A 60 8.54 -8.44 -10.13
N LEU A 61 7.22 -8.39 -10.08
CA LEU A 61 6.48 -8.81 -8.88
C LEU A 61 6.07 -10.28 -8.96
N ALA A 62 5.51 -10.70 -10.09
CA ALA A 62 5.05 -12.07 -10.28
C ALA A 62 4.61 -12.28 -11.72
N SER A 63 4.18 -13.49 -12.07
CA SER A 63 3.66 -13.77 -13.39
C SER A 63 2.31 -13.07 -13.61
N PRO A 64 1.94 -12.81 -14.88
CA PRO A 64 0.66 -12.14 -15.15
C PRO A 64 -0.55 -12.84 -14.56
N SER A 65 -0.61 -14.16 -14.63
CA SER A 65 -1.76 -14.89 -14.05
C SER A 65 -1.81 -14.78 -12.54
N THR A 66 -0.65 -14.79 -11.88
CA THR A 66 -0.58 -14.59 -10.42
C THR A 66 -1.02 -13.19 -10.08
N LEU A 67 -0.52 -12.19 -10.81
CA LEU A 67 -0.87 -10.79 -10.54
C LEU A 67 -2.36 -10.56 -10.72
N HIS A 68 -2.96 -11.12 -11.78
CA HIS A 68 -4.40 -10.99 -12.01
C HIS A 68 -5.18 -11.58 -10.84
N ARG A 69 -4.80 -12.77 -10.40
CA ARG A 69 -5.47 -13.44 -9.27
C ARG A 69 -5.33 -12.62 -7.98
N LYS A 70 -4.15 -12.03 -7.74
CA LYS A 70 -3.93 -11.21 -6.55
C LYS A 70 -4.73 -9.91 -6.59
N LEU A 71 -4.89 -9.31 -7.76
CA LEU A 71 -5.74 -8.12 -7.91
C LEU A 71 -7.20 -8.44 -7.58
N ILE A 72 -7.70 -9.57 -8.07
CA ILE A 72 -9.07 -10.02 -7.75
C ILE A 72 -9.22 -10.21 -6.24
N ARG A 73 -8.22 -10.81 -5.60
CA ARG A 73 -8.25 -11.01 -4.17
C ARG A 73 -8.26 -9.68 -3.41
N LEU A 74 -7.44 -8.72 -3.81
CA LEU A 74 -7.43 -7.39 -3.20
C LEU A 74 -8.79 -6.70 -3.34
N ARG A 75 -9.44 -6.87 -4.49
CA ARG A 75 -10.79 -6.34 -4.69
C ARG A 75 -11.80 -7.04 -3.77
N THR A 76 -11.72 -8.36 -3.66
CA THR A 76 -12.60 -9.12 -2.78
C THR A 76 -12.44 -8.71 -1.32
N MET A 77 -11.22 -8.35 -0.92
CA MET A 77 -10.95 -7.87 0.43
C MET A 77 -11.31 -6.39 0.63
N ALA A 78 -11.93 -5.78 -0.39
CA ALA A 78 -12.35 -4.38 -0.36
C ALA A 78 -11.19 -3.39 -0.17
N LEU A 79 -10.02 -3.72 -0.70
CA LEU A 79 -8.87 -2.83 -0.68
C LEU A 79 -8.66 -2.11 -2.01
N LEU A 80 -9.18 -2.68 -3.10
CA LEU A 80 -9.15 -2.07 -4.43
C LEU A 80 -10.52 -2.14 -5.06
N ASN A 81 -10.81 -1.15 -5.91
CA ASN A 81 -11.92 -1.18 -6.84
C ASN A 81 -11.36 -1.14 -8.26
N PHE A 82 -12.11 -1.70 -9.21
CA PHE A 82 -11.80 -1.60 -10.63
C PHE A 82 -12.86 -0.67 -11.20
N GLU A 83 -12.43 0.46 -11.75
CA GLU A 83 -13.35 1.49 -12.22
C GLU A 83 -13.03 1.93 -13.63
N HIS A 84 -14.09 2.20 -14.39
CA HIS A 84 -13.94 2.84 -15.69
C HIS A 84 -13.92 4.36 -15.49
N HIS A 85 -13.18 5.05 -16.35
CA HIS A 85 -13.16 6.51 -16.34
C HIS A 85 -14.02 7.02 -17.48
N ASP A 86 -14.94 7.91 -17.16
CA ASP A 86 -15.79 8.59 -18.14
C ASP A 86 -16.51 7.62 -19.08
N LYS A 87 -16.32 7.78 -20.38
CA LYS A 87 -17.01 6.98 -21.39
C LYS A 87 -16.21 5.75 -21.83
N ASP A 88 -14.97 5.61 -21.36
CA ASP A 88 -14.14 4.49 -21.73
C ASP A 88 -14.52 3.26 -20.91
N GLN A 89 -15.31 2.38 -21.53
CA GLN A 89 -15.77 1.15 -20.89
C GLN A 89 -14.80 -0.01 -21.06
N ARG A 90 -13.70 0.18 -21.80
CA ARG A 90 -12.74 -0.88 -22.05
C ARG A 90 -11.63 -0.94 -21.02
N THR A 91 -11.24 0.23 -20.52
CA THR A 91 -10.12 0.35 -19.61
C THR A 91 -10.63 0.38 -18.19
N LYS A 92 -10.09 -0.49 -17.35
CA LYS A 92 -10.38 -0.50 -15.91
C LYS A 92 -9.17 -0.01 -15.16
N TYR A 93 -9.39 0.99 -14.33
CA TYR A 93 -8.35 1.56 -13.48
C TYR A 93 -8.46 0.99 -12.08
N LEU A 94 -7.33 0.83 -11.44
CA LEU A 94 -7.26 0.37 -10.06
C LEU A 94 -7.37 1.59 -9.15
N VAL A 95 -8.32 1.54 -8.22
CA VAL A 95 -8.59 2.63 -7.30
C VAL A 95 -8.55 2.11 -5.88
N LEU A 96 -7.77 2.77 -5.02
CA LEU A 96 -7.72 2.39 -3.61
C LEU A 96 -9.03 2.74 -2.94
N THR A 97 -9.50 1.83 -2.10
CA THR A 97 -10.70 2.09 -1.29
C THR A 97 -10.35 2.99 -0.11
N PRO A 98 -11.35 3.61 0.55
CA PRO A 98 -11.10 4.33 1.79
C PRO A 98 -10.43 3.48 2.86
N THR A 99 -10.73 2.18 2.91
CA THR A 99 -10.09 1.25 3.84
C THR A 99 -8.59 1.15 3.57
N ALA A 100 -8.21 1.00 2.30
CA ALA A 100 -6.80 0.95 1.93
C ALA A 100 -6.10 2.27 2.21
N LEU A 101 -6.75 3.39 1.92
CA LEU A 101 -6.19 4.72 2.19
C LEU A 101 -5.97 4.92 3.69
N ALA A 102 -6.91 4.46 4.52
CA ALA A 102 -6.75 4.54 5.98
C ALA A 102 -5.54 3.74 6.45
N HIS A 103 -5.28 2.58 5.82
CA HIS A 103 -4.11 1.79 6.13
C HIS A 103 -2.81 2.55 5.81
N PHE A 104 -2.71 3.14 4.63
CA PHE A 104 -1.53 3.93 4.27
C PHE A 104 -1.39 5.17 5.16
N ARG A 105 -2.50 5.80 5.54
CA ARG A 105 -2.45 6.93 6.48
C ARG A 105 -1.88 6.50 7.83
N ALA A 106 -2.28 5.33 8.33
CA ALA A 106 -1.77 4.82 9.59
C ALA A 106 -0.28 4.51 9.51
N LEU A 107 0.20 4.02 8.37
CA LEU A 107 1.63 3.81 8.17
C LEU A 107 2.39 5.14 8.19
N GLY A 108 1.83 6.18 7.57
CA GLY A 108 2.41 7.52 7.62
C GLY A 108 2.46 8.06 9.04
N GLN A 109 1.41 7.82 9.82
CA GLN A 109 1.38 8.22 11.23
C GLN A 109 2.45 7.49 12.03
N ALA A 110 2.71 6.23 11.71
CA ALA A 110 3.79 5.47 12.35
C ALA A 110 5.15 6.12 12.06
N MET A 111 5.35 6.59 10.83
CA MET A 111 6.56 7.33 10.49
C MET A 111 6.69 8.60 11.32
N GLN A 112 5.62 9.37 11.43
CA GLN A 112 5.62 10.61 12.20
C GLN A 112 5.98 10.35 13.67
N LYS A 113 5.35 9.33 14.27
CA LYS A 113 5.63 8.97 15.66
C LYS A 113 7.08 8.57 15.86
N THR A 114 7.63 7.79 14.94
CA THR A 114 9.02 7.36 15.00
C THR A 114 9.96 8.57 14.93
N MET A 115 9.71 9.48 14.02
CA MET A 115 10.53 10.67 13.88
C MET A 115 10.45 11.55 15.11
N THR A 116 9.25 11.74 15.67
CA THR A 116 9.07 12.53 16.88
C THR A 116 9.83 11.93 18.06
N MET A 117 9.80 10.60 18.20
CA MET A 117 10.55 9.92 19.27
C MET A 117 12.04 10.20 19.16
N HIS A 118 12.56 10.27 17.92
CA HIS A 118 14.00 10.37 17.70
C HIS A 118 14.52 11.79 17.62
N THR A 119 13.64 12.77 17.48
CA THR A 119 14.07 14.16 17.48
C THR A 119 14.17 14.74 18.89
N GLY A 120 13.60 14.03 19.87
CA GLY A 120 13.57 14.54 21.23
C GLY A 120 12.69 15.75 21.39
N THR A 121 11.89 16.08 20.42
CA THR A 121 11.00 17.22 20.48
C THR A 121 9.72 16.79 21.17
N ALA A 122 9.45 17.40 22.24
CA ALA A 122 8.24 17.10 22.97
C ALA A 122 7.03 17.77 22.36
#